data_b60fdf1536abaccd613e556a60bef956
#
_entry.id   b60fdf1536abaccd613e556a60bef956
#
_cell.length_a   1.000
_cell.length_b   1.000
_cell.length_c   1.000
_cell.angle_alpha   90.00
_cell.angle_beta   90.00
_cell.angle_gamma   90.00
#
_symmetry.space_group_name_H-M   'P 1'
#
loop_
_entity.id
_entity.type
_entity.pdbx_description
1 polymer ?
#
loop_
_entity_poly.entity_id
_entity_poly.type
_entity_poly.pdbx_seq_one_letter_code
_entity_poly.pdbx_strand_id
1 'polypeptide(L)'
;MCCVMGFLSDRYSADQIRPYFDRTKSRGPDDTRIEPAGKGLLCFHRLAIMGLHDEGMQPFSLGKNKVVCNGELYGWRKQKLQLEAQGYVFQSHSDCELLLPLYREYGLEMFSLLDAEFALILYDGETDRLIAARDPIGIRPLYYGYFPDGSIAFASEAQNLLGLCDRILPFPPGHYYADGKFVRYADLTTVKDPLPDDLETVCRNIREKLIAGVEKRLDADAPLGFLLSGGLDSSLVCAISAKLLGRKIRTFAIGMDLDPIDLKYARIAADYIGAEHTAFHMTREEVLFALEEVVRLLGTWDITTVRASLGMYLCCKAIHENTDIRVLMTGEISDELFGYKYTDFAPSAEAFQLESKKRIDELHMYDVLRADRCISVNSLEARVPFGDLDFVRYVMRINPELKLNRYRMGKYLLRHAFEKDDILPPEILWRQKAAFSDAVGHSMVDDLKAYAEGLYSDEAFHRGCEKYAYRRPFTKESLLYRDIFEKYYPGQADMIADFWMPNPDWEGCRVDDPSARVLSNYGASGK
;
A
#
# COMPACT_ATOMS: atom_id res chain seq x y z
N MET A 1 3.81 3.46 10.83
CA MET A 1 2.91 4.42 10.14
C MET A 1 1.99 5.08 11.13
N CYS A 2 1.83 6.39 11.04
CA CYS A 2 0.93 7.14 11.91
C CYS A 2 -0.56 6.85 11.62
N CYS A 3 -1.44 7.43 12.42
CA CYS A 3 -2.87 7.49 12.16
C CYS A 3 -3.38 8.90 12.37
N VAL A 4 -4.25 9.35 11.48
CA VAL A 4 -4.91 10.65 11.54
C VAL A 4 -6.41 10.49 11.58
N MET A 5 -7.08 11.43 12.28
CA MET A 5 -8.53 11.62 12.21
C MET A 5 -8.83 13.11 12.40
N GLY A 6 -9.86 13.63 11.71
CA GLY A 6 -10.23 15.04 11.86
C GLY A 6 -11.61 15.36 11.29
N PHE A 7 -12.25 16.36 11.89
CA PHE A 7 -13.57 16.86 11.51
C PHE A 7 -13.82 18.26 12.10
N LEU A 8 -14.77 19.02 11.53
CA LEU A 8 -15.26 20.29 12.06
C LEU A 8 -16.72 20.14 12.51
N SER A 9 -16.93 19.65 13.73
CA SER A 9 -18.24 19.53 14.38
C SER A 9 -18.04 19.57 15.89
N ASP A 10 -18.92 20.24 16.59
CA ASP A 10 -18.98 20.25 18.07
C ASP A 10 -19.78 19.10 18.67
N ARG A 11 -20.24 18.19 17.79
CA ARG A 11 -21.04 17.02 18.18
C ARG A 11 -20.34 16.07 19.14
N TYR A 12 -19.01 15.94 19.00
CA TYR A 12 -18.23 15.00 19.80
C TYR A 12 -17.06 15.69 20.49
N SER A 13 -16.95 15.44 21.81
CA SER A 13 -15.76 15.81 22.57
C SER A 13 -14.58 14.87 22.33
N ALA A 14 -13.39 15.27 22.78
CA ALA A 14 -12.19 14.42 22.69
C ALA A 14 -12.37 13.07 23.40
N ASP A 15 -13.02 13.05 24.57
CA ASP A 15 -13.28 11.82 25.34
C ASP A 15 -14.25 10.88 24.61
N GLN A 16 -15.24 11.43 23.90
CA GLN A 16 -16.19 10.64 23.12
C GLN A 16 -15.57 10.05 21.86
N ILE A 17 -14.61 10.74 21.24
CA ILE A 17 -13.91 10.29 20.02
C ILE A 17 -12.80 9.30 20.34
N ARG A 18 -12.14 9.41 21.49
CA ARG A 18 -10.99 8.59 21.87
C ARG A 18 -11.22 7.08 21.66
N PRO A 19 -12.33 6.44 22.10
CA PRO A 19 -12.52 5.01 21.89
C PRO A 19 -12.59 4.57 20.42
N TYR A 20 -13.02 5.46 19.53
CA TYR A 20 -13.06 5.22 18.08
C TYR A 20 -11.68 5.41 17.46
N PHE A 21 -10.96 6.43 17.88
CA PHE A 21 -9.62 6.71 17.37
C PHE A 21 -8.60 5.66 17.85
N ASP A 22 -8.68 5.23 19.10
CA ASP A 22 -7.77 4.23 19.70
C ASP A 22 -7.89 2.82 19.08
N ARG A 23 -8.92 2.54 18.25
CA ARG A 23 -8.99 1.29 17.48
C ARG A 23 -7.77 1.08 16.57
N THR A 24 -7.09 2.15 16.19
CA THR A 24 -5.91 2.15 15.32
C THR A 24 -4.63 2.56 16.05
N LYS A 25 -4.60 2.49 17.37
CA LYS A 25 -3.44 2.90 18.17
C LYS A 25 -2.16 2.13 17.83
N SER A 26 -2.29 0.86 17.40
CA SER A 26 -1.15 0.05 16.98
C SER A 26 -0.38 0.63 15.77
N ARG A 27 -1.03 1.46 14.94
CA ARG A 27 -0.34 2.16 13.84
C ARG A 27 0.70 3.17 14.35
N GLY A 28 0.37 3.86 15.45
CA GLY A 28 1.24 4.87 16.06
C GLY A 28 1.25 4.75 17.57
N PRO A 29 1.98 3.77 18.12
CA PRO A 29 1.92 3.45 19.55
C PRO A 29 2.72 4.42 20.43
N ASP A 30 3.62 5.23 19.82
CA ASP A 30 4.61 5.99 20.57
C ASP A 30 3.98 7.18 21.32
N ASP A 31 3.01 7.87 20.72
CA ASP A 31 2.27 8.95 21.39
C ASP A 31 0.89 9.18 20.72
N THR A 32 -0.02 9.86 21.46
CA THR A 32 -1.39 10.17 21.02
C THR A 32 -1.77 11.59 21.39
N ARG A 33 -2.22 12.39 20.39
CA ARG A 33 -2.82 13.70 20.64
C ARG A 33 -4.21 13.80 20.02
N ILE A 34 -5.10 14.47 20.73
CA ILE A 34 -6.43 14.86 20.27
C ILE A 34 -6.57 16.34 20.65
N GLU A 35 -6.53 17.22 19.67
CA GLU A 35 -6.52 18.67 19.89
C GLU A 35 -7.68 19.38 19.20
N PRO A 36 -8.19 20.46 19.80
CA PRO A 36 -9.18 21.32 19.17
C PRO A 36 -8.66 21.94 17.85
N ALA A 37 -9.55 21.98 16.85
CA ALA A 37 -9.37 22.68 15.59
C ALA A 37 -10.71 23.34 15.20
N GLY A 38 -10.82 24.66 15.39
CA GLY A 38 -12.09 25.36 15.31
C GLY A 38 -13.14 24.75 16.25
N LYS A 39 -14.30 24.40 15.71
CA LYS A 39 -15.37 23.70 16.44
C LYS A 39 -15.22 22.18 16.47
N GLY A 40 -14.14 21.64 15.92
CA GLY A 40 -13.91 20.20 15.80
C GLY A 40 -12.59 19.77 16.42
N LEU A 41 -12.07 18.63 15.95
CA LEU A 41 -10.86 17.99 16.48
C LEU A 41 -9.92 17.55 15.36
N LEU A 42 -8.62 17.59 15.64
CA LEU A 42 -7.57 16.85 14.94
C LEU A 42 -6.95 15.83 15.89
N CYS A 43 -6.85 14.59 15.42
CA CYS A 43 -6.34 13.47 16.20
C CYS A 43 -5.12 12.84 15.49
N PHE A 44 -4.12 12.47 16.27
CA PHE A 44 -2.87 11.90 15.76
C PHE A 44 -2.35 10.80 16.68
N HIS A 45 -2.09 9.60 16.09
CA HIS A 45 -1.27 8.57 16.71
C HIS A 45 0.07 8.55 16.01
N ARG A 46 1.16 8.63 16.76
CA ARG A 46 2.52 8.74 16.24
C ARG A 46 3.22 7.40 16.20
N LEU A 47 3.83 7.08 15.05
CA LEU A 47 4.99 6.19 14.93
C LEU A 47 6.17 7.08 14.54
N ALA A 48 7.17 7.19 15.40
CA ALA A 48 8.32 8.06 15.18
C ALA A 48 9.29 7.42 14.16
N ILE A 49 9.37 8.00 12.97
CA ILE A 49 10.21 7.55 11.85
C ILE A 49 11.22 8.64 11.48
N MET A 50 10.74 9.88 11.30
CA MET A 50 11.54 11.09 11.10
C MET A 50 11.40 12.00 12.31
N GLY A 51 12.52 12.62 12.76
CA GLY A 51 12.52 13.47 13.95
C GLY A 51 12.03 12.71 15.18
N LEU A 52 12.85 11.79 15.71
CA LEU A 52 12.43 10.81 16.73
C LEU A 52 12.03 11.43 18.08
N HIS A 53 12.31 12.71 18.31
CA HIS A 53 12.04 13.42 19.56
C HIS A 53 10.62 14.00 19.61
N ASP A 54 10.24 14.52 20.79
CA ASP A 54 8.88 15.01 21.08
C ASP A 54 8.45 16.18 20.18
N GLU A 55 9.38 17.01 19.70
CA GLU A 55 9.11 18.12 18.80
C GLU A 55 8.54 17.67 17.43
N GLY A 56 8.73 16.40 17.04
CA GLY A 56 8.11 15.82 15.85
C GLY A 56 6.66 15.38 16.04
N MET A 57 6.05 15.64 17.21
CA MET A 57 4.66 15.28 17.50
C MET A 57 3.67 16.26 16.85
N GLN A 58 2.65 15.69 16.21
CA GLN A 58 1.59 16.44 15.55
C GLN A 58 0.33 16.54 16.46
N PRO A 59 -0.60 17.52 16.20
CA PRO A 59 -0.64 18.48 15.07
C PRO A 59 0.50 19.49 15.08
N PHE A 60 1.08 19.77 13.90
CA PHE A 60 1.89 20.97 13.72
C PHE A 60 1.01 22.20 13.61
N SER A 61 1.53 23.36 14.02
CA SER A 61 0.80 24.63 14.04
C SER A 61 1.63 25.76 13.42
N LEU A 62 0.99 26.60 12.59
CA LEU A 62 1.55 27.85 12.06
C LEU A 62 0.48 28.93 12.10
N GLY A 63 0.58 29.88 13.03
CA GLY A 63 -0.50 30.82 13.33
C GLY A 63 -1.72 30.06 13.85
N LYS A 64 -2.87 30.22 13.20
CA LYS A 64 -4.12 29.51 13.54
C LYS A 64 -4.29 28.18 12.80
N ASN A 65 -3.43 27.92 11.81
CA ASN A 65 -3.51 26.72 10.99
C ASN A 65 -2.90 25.53 11.71
N LYS A 66 -3.51 24.34 11.55
CA LYS A 66 -3.02 23.07 12.09
C LYS A 66 -3.05 21.98 11.04
N VAL A 67 -2.11 21.03 11.11
CA VAL A 67 -2.07 19.87 10.23
C VAL A 67 -1.70 18.60 10.97
N VAL A 68 -2.35 17.49 10.59
CA VAL A 68 -1.93 16.13 10.91
C VAL A 68 -1.71 15.38 9.60
N CYS A 69 -0.60 14.64 9.53
CA CYS A 69 -0.21 13.90 8.33
C CYS A 69 0.33 12.51 8.72
N ASN A 70 -0.21 11.49 8.10
CA ASN A 70 0.40 10.18 8.01
C ASN A 70 1.12 10.10 6.67
N GLY A 71 2.43 10.31 6.64
CA GLY A 71 3.17 10.35 5.38
C GLY A 71 4.65 10.61 5.53
N GLU A 72 5.33 10.56 4.40
CA GLU A 72 6.74 10.88 4.20
C GLU A 72 6.88 11.81 2.99
N LEU A 73 7.54 12.96 3.21
CA LEU A 73 7.85 13.94 2.17
C LEU A 73 9.29 13.74 1.70
N TYR A 74 9.47 13.33 0.45
CA TYR A 74 10.79 13.09 -0.11
C TYR A 74 11.48 14.39 -0.54
N GLY A 75 12.80 14.46 -0.36
CA GLY A 75 13.56 15.67 -0.68
C GLY A 75 13.28 16.88 0.24
N TRP A 76 12.60 16.68 1.35
CA TRP A 76 12.16 17.70 2.29
C TRP A 76 13.28 18.59 2.83
N ARG A 77 14.50 18.08 3.02
CA ARG A 77 15.63 18.88 3.54
C ARG A 77 15.97 20.06 2.63
N LYS A 78 15.91 19.85 1.29
CA LYS A 78 16.12 20.92 0.32
C LYS A 78 15.00 21.95 0.37
N GLN A 79 13.75 21.50 0.48
CA GLN A 79 12.59 22.37 0.60
C GLN A 79 12.64 23.17 1.92
N LYS A 80 13.06 22.54 3.02
CA LYS A 80 13.25 23.20 4.32
C LYS A 80 14.22 24.37 4.20
N LEU A 81 15.41 24.16 3.62
CA LEU A 81 16.38 25.23 3.39
C LEU A 81 15.83 26.39 2.56
N GLN A 82 15.01 26.11 1.55
CA GLN A 82 14.35 27.14 0.75
C GLN A 82 13.35 27.96 1.56
N LEU A 83 12.55 27.31 2.39
CA LEU A 83 11.58 27.97 3.27
C LEU A 83 12.28 28.75 4.39
N GLU A 84 13.38 28.25 4.96
CA GLU A 84 14.20 28.97 5.93
C GLU A 84 14.79 30.26 5.31
N ALA A 85 15.22 30.23 4.06
CA ALA A 85 15.66 31.40 3.32
C ALA A 85 14.53 32.45 3.10
N GLN A 86 13.27 32.02 3.16
CA GLN A 86 12.09 32.91 3.11
C GLN A 86 11.64 33.40 4.50
N GLY A 87 12.36 33.00 5.57
CA GLY A 87 12.12 33.45 6.94
C GLY A 87 11.27 32.51 7.80
N TYR A 88 10.97 31.30 7.31
CA TYR A 88 10.30 30.28 8.14
C TYR A 88 11.28 29.69 9.17
N VAL A 89 10.76 29.43 10.37
CA VAL A 89 11.52 28.77 11.45
C VAL A 89 10.88 27.44 11.75
N PHE A 90 11.67 26.38 11.72
CA PHE A 90 11.25 25.02 12.03
C PHE A 90 11.70 24.63 13.43
N GLN A 91 10.85 23.92 14.15
CA GLN A 91 11.11 23.48 15.52
C GLN A 91 11.50 22.01 15.60
N SER A 92 11.22 21.23 14.54
CA SER A 92 11.47 19.80 14.53
C SER A 92 12.37 19.37 13.37
N HIS A 93 12.75 18.10 13.41
CA HIS A 93 13.38 17.38 12.31
C HIS A 93 12.37 16.50 11.54
N SER A 94 11.06 16.75 11.72
CA SER A 94 10.02 16.06 10.94
C SER A 94 9.85 16.75 9.59
N ASP A 95 9.77 15.95 8.55
CA ASP A 95 9.46 16.35 7.17
C ASP A 95 8.06 16.97 7.06
N CYS A 96 7.08 16.44 7.80
CA CYS A 96 5.69 16.90 7.79
C CYS A 96 5.50 18.34 8.35
N GLU A 97 6.46 18.88 9.08
CA GLU A 97 6.40 20.29 9.54
C GLU A 97 6.40 21.28 8.36
N LEU A 98 6.88 20.87 7.18
CA LEU A 98 6.91 21.71 5.99
C LEU A 98 5.51 21.99 5.41
N LEU A 99 4.52 21.17 5.73
CA LEU A 99 3.19 21.23 5.11
C LEU A 99 2.48 22.57 5.33
N LEU A 100 2.57 23.15 6.53
CA LEU A 100 1.94 24.46 6.80
C LEU A 100 2.63 25.64 6.12
N PRO A 101 3.98 25.76 6.13
CA PRO A 101 4.69 26.70 5.28
C PRO A 101 4.35 26.57 3.79
N LEU A 102 4.33 25.34 3.25
CA LEU A 102 3.94 25.10 1.85
C LEU A 102 2.50 25.52 1.56
N TYR A 103 1.56 25.22 2.46
CA TYR A 103 0.17 25.68 2.34
C TYR A 103 0.08 27.20 2.34
N ARG A 104 0.84 27.88 3.18
CA ARG A 104 0.86 29.35 3.27
C ARG A 104 1.38 29.99 1.97
N GLU A 105 2.41 29.39 1.34
CA GLU A 105 3.01 29.91 0.11
C GLU A 105 2.18 29.59 -1.14
N TYR A 106 1.65 28.37 -1.24
CA TYR A 106 1.07 27.85 -2.47
C TYR A 106 -0.44 27.55 -2.37
N GLY A 107 -1.05 27.69 -1.18
CA GLY A 107 -2.45 27.30 -0.98
C GLY A 107 -2.68 25.82 -1.36
N LEU A 108 -3.81 25.53 -2.01
CA LEU A 108 -4.16 24.18 -2.43
C LEU A 108 -3.28 23.64 -3.58
N GLU A 109 -2.57 24.50 -4.30
CA GLU A 109 -1.64 24.08 -5.36
C GLU A 109 -0.45 23.29 -4.80
N MET A 110 -0.15 23.44 -3.50
CA MET A 110 0.92 22.69 -2.84
C MET A 110 0.84 21.19 -3.10
N PHE A 111 -0.38 20.61 -3.18
CA PHE A 111 -0.56 19.17 -3.39
C PHE A 111 0.05 18.67 -4.70
N SER A 112 0.08 19.49 -5.74
CA SER A 112 0.70 19.17 -7.02
C SER A 112 2.24 19.24 -6.98
N LEU A 113 2.81 19.88 -5.96
CA LEU A 113 4.25 20.08 -5.78
C LEU A 113 4.88 19.02 -4.87
N LEU A 114 4.07 18.25 -4.11
CA LEU A 114 4.58 17.25 -3.18
C LEU A 114 5.11 16.00 -3.90
N ASP A 115 6.34 15.63 -3.60
CA ASP A 115 6.88 14.28 -3.85
C ASP A 115 6.78 13.51 -2.53
N ALA A 116 5.67 12.79 -2.36
CA ALA A 116 5.31 12.25 -1.05
C ALA A 116 4.35 11.04 -1.15
N GLU A 117 4.42 10.19 -0.14
CA GLU A 117 3.38 9.21 0.19
C GLU A 117 2.62 9.76 1.40
N PHE A 118 1.36 10.17 1.26
CA PHE A 118 0.71 10.90 2.34
C PHE A 118 -0.83 10.77 2.37
N ALA A 119 -1.35 10.90 3.58
CA ALA A 119 -2.74 11.22 3.87
C ALA A 119 -2.75 12.30 4.98
N LEU A 120 -3.32 13.46 4.70
CA LEU A 120 -3.30 14.58 5.65
C LEU A 120 -4.68 15.18 5.86
N ILE A 121 -4.83 15.84 7.02
CA ILE A 121 -5.98 16.67 7.36
C ILE A 121 -5.43 17.98 7.89
N LEU A 122 -5.83 19.08 7.25
CA LEU A 122 -5.40 20.43 7.57
C LEU A 122 -6.60 21.29 7.98
N TYR A 123 -6.50 21.95 9.10
CA TYR A 123 -7.42 22.98 9.52
C TYR A 123 -6.83 24.37 9.21
N ASP A 124 -7.49 25.11 8.34
CA ASP A 124 -7.19 26.52 8.07
C ASP A 124 -8.01 27.40 9.04
N GLY A 125 -7.36 27.82 10.10
CA GLY A 125 -7.98 28.64 11.14
C GLY A 125 -8.19 30.11 10.76
N GLU A 126 -7.68 30.55 9.61
CA GLU A 126 -7.96 31.91 9.09
C GLU A 126 -9.31 31.96 8.40
N THR A 127 -9.71 30.87 7.75
CA THR A 127 -10.96 30.76 6.97
C THR A 127 -11.97 29.78 7.58
N ASP A 128 -11.65 29.14 8.73
CA ASP A 128 -12.43 28.10 9.41
C ASP A 128 -12.78 26.93 8.48
N ARG A 129 -11.78 26.42 7.71
CA ARG A 129 -11.95 25.35 6.74
C ARG A 129 -11.22 24.08 7.13
N LEU A 130 -11.84 22.93 6.83
CA LEU A 130 -11.19 21.62 6.86
C LEU A 130 -10.78 21.23 5.45
N ILE A 131 -9.52 20.87 5.29
CA ILE A 131 -8.94 20.40 4.05
C ILE A 131 -8.39 18.99 4.33
N ALA A 132 -8.62 18.04 3.42
CA ALA A 132 -8.00 16.73 3.48
C ALA A 132 -7.40 16.40 2.11
N ALA A 133 -6.30 15.63 2.08
CA ALA A 133 -5.70 15.23 0.82
C ALA A 133 -5.00 13.87 0.95
N ARG A 134 -4.92 13.15 -0.17
CA ARG A 134 -4.31 11.82 -0.26
C ARG A 134 -3.39 11.75 -1.46
N ASP A 135 -2.26 11.05 -1.32
CA ASP A 135 -1.27 10.87 -2.37
C ASP A 135 -1.86 10.30 -3.68
N PRO A 136 -1.18 10.51 -4.83
CA PRO A 136 -1.73 10.18 -6.15
C PRO A 136 -2.00 8.69 -6.40
N ILE A 137 -1.37 7.78 -5.66
CA ILE A 137 -1.55 6.32 -5.77
C ILE A 137 -2.48 5.80 -4.67
N GLY A 138 -2.58 6.56 -3.56
CA GLY A 138 -3.30 6.14 -2.37
C GLY A 138 -2.52 5.16 -1.52
N ILE A 139 -1.18 5.28 -1.50
CA ILE A 139 -0.28 4.46 -0.68
C ILE A 139 -0.65 4.61 0.80
N ARG A 140 -0.82 5.86 1.25
CA ARG A 140 -1.31 6.12 2.61
C ARG A 140 -2.84 6.09 2.63
N PRO A 141 -3.44 5.36 3.58
CA PRO A 141 -4.90 5.25 3.63
C PRO A 141 -5.55 6.51 4.17
N LEU A 142 -6.71 6.83 3.60
CA LEU A 142 -7.65 7.82 4.10
C LEU A 142 -9.06 7.40 3.73
N TYR A 143 -9.99 7.55 4.68
CA TYR A 143 -11.42 7.30 4.54
C TYR A 143 -12.21 8.52 4.96
N TYR A 144 -13.44 8.63 4.50
CA TYR A 144 -14.36 9.66 4.91
C TYR A 144 -15.78 9.14 5.10
N GLY A 145 -16.54 9.85 5.88
CA GLY A 145 -17.97 9.64 6.09
C GLY A 145 -18.62 10.93 6.59
N TYR A 146 -19.93 10.90 6.70
CA TYR A 146 -20.68 12.04 7.21
C TYR A 146 -21.32 11.68 8.54
N PHE A 147 -21.17 12.58 9.51
CA PHE A 147 -21.91 12.50 10.77
C PHE A 147 -23.39 12.76 10.55
N PRO A 148 -24.28 12.40 11.50
CA PRO A 148 -25.72 12.67 11.39
C PRO A 148 -26.11 14.14 11.24
N ASP A 149 -25.22 15.08 11.60
CA ASP A 149 -25.41 16.53 11.41
C ASP A 149 -24.98 17.01 10.00
N GLY A 150 -24.53 16.09 9.15
CA GLY A 150 -24.05 16.37 7.80
C GLY A 150 -22.60 16.84 7.71
N SER A 151 -21.90 17.04 8.80
CA SER A 151 -20.47 17.37 8.77
C SER A 151 -19.62 16.17 8.35
N ILE A 152 -18.57 16.43 7.56
CA ILE A 152 -17.66 15.40 7.07
C ILE A 152 -16.59 15.09 8.12
N ALA A 153 -16.24 13.81 8.23
CA ALA A 153 -15.12 13.32 9.03
C ALA A 153 -14.17 12.51 8.16
N PHE A 154 -12.88 12.62 8.45
CA PHE A 154 -11.81 11.88 7.79
C PHE A 154 -11.04 11.05 8.82
N ALA A 155 -10.58 9.85 8.43
CA ALA A 155 -9.72 9.03 9.26
C ALA A 155 -8.83 8.14 8.40
N SER A 156 -7.69 7.74 8.92
CA SER A 156 -6.77 6.81 8.24
C SER A 156 -7.43 5.48 7.94
N GLU A 157 -8.30 4.99 8.80
CA GLU A 157 -8.99 3.71 8.61
C GLU A 157 -10.50 3.81 8.81
N ALA A 158 -11.23 2.99 8.05
CA ALA A 158 -12.68 2.92 8.14
C ALA A 158 -13.18 2.57 9.55
N GLN A 159 -12.45 1.71 10.27
CA GLN A 159 -12.82 1.31 11.63
C GLN A 159 -12.90 2.47 12.63
N ASN A 160 -12.20 3.59 12.40
CA ASN A 160 -12.30 4.79 13.23
C ASN A 160 -13.65 5.52 13.05
N LEU A 161 -14.30 5.35 11.90
CA LEU A 161 -15.57 6.00 11.56
C LEU A 161 -16.80 5.12 11.82
N LEU A 162 -16.60 3.81 12.05
CA LEU A 162 -17.69 2.87 12.34
C LEU A 162 -18.44 3.23 13.62
N GLY A 163 -19.75 3.41 13.48
CA GLY A 163 -20.64 3.84 14.58
C GLY A 163 -20.71 5.36 14.76
N LEU A 164 -19.92 6.12 13.99
CA LEU A 164 -19.99 7.58 13.90
C LEU A 164 -20.63 8.04 12.58
N CYS A 165 -20.42 7.30 11.50
CA CYS A 165 -20.93 7.58 10.17
C CYS A 165 -21.73 6.37 9.65
N ASP A 166 -22.85 6.64 8.96
CA ASP A 166 -23.70 5.58 8.38
C ASP A 166 -23.04 4.91 7.16
N ARG A 167 -22.35 5.69 6.34
CA ARG A 167 -21.63 5.23 5.18
C ARG A 167 -20.19 5.74 5.20
N ILE A 168 -19.25 4.83 4.97
CA ILE A 168 -17.83 5.11 4.96
C ILE A 168 -17.27 4.76 3.58
N LEU A 169 -16.48 5.63 3.00
CA LEU A 169 -15.88 5.45 1.68
C LEU A 169 -14.39 5.73 1.72
N PRO A 170 -13.57 5.05 0.88
CA PRO A 170 -12.19 5.41 0.70
C PRO A 170 -12.08 6.79 0.06
N PHE A 171 -11.17 7.62 0.57
CA PHE A 171 -10.85 8.91 -0.03
C PHE A 171 -10.12 8.68 -1.37
N PRO A 172 -10.56 9.29 -2.47
CA PRO A 172 -9.99 9.03 -3.79
C PRO A 172 -8.53 9.46 -3.87
N PRO A 173 -7.62 8.60 -4.40
CA PRO A 173 -6.23 8.95 -4.62
C PRO A 173 -6.04 10.17 -5.53
N GLY A 174 -5.00 10.97 -5.29
CA GLY A 174 -4.71 12.15 -6.10
C GLY A 174 -5.76 13.27 -6.01
N HIS A 175 -6.55 13.28 -4.93
CA HIS A 175 -7.54 14.33 -4.67
C HIS A 175 -7.25 15.06 -3.37
N TYR A 176 -7.75 16.28 -3.30
CA TYR A 176 -8.00 16.98 -2.06
C TYR A 176 -9.49 17.26 -1.89
N TYR A 177 -9.91 17.40 -0.66
CA TYR A 177 -11.23 17.91 -0.27
C TYR A 177 -11.06 19.31 0.31
N ALA A 178 -11.85 20.25 -0.19
CA ALA A 178 -12.01 21.59 0.35
C ALA A 178 -13.40 22.13 -0.07
N ASP A 179 -14.01 22.97 0.77
CA ASP A 179 -15.27 23.66 0.50
C ASP A 179 -16.40 22.74 -0.01
N GLY A 180 -16.51 21.54 0.59
CA GLY A 180 -17.55 20.56 0.23
C GLY A 180 -17.28 19.76 -1.06
N LYS A 181 -16.09 19.87 -1.66
CA LYS A 181 -15.77 19.25 -2.95
C LYS A 181 -14.50 18.44 -2.91
N PHE A 182 -14.52 17.29 -3.61
CA PHE A 182 -13.32 16.55 -3.96
C PHE A 182 -12.78 17.07 -5.29
N VAL A 183 -11.52 17.48 -5.32
CA VAL A 183 -10.86 18.03 -6.51
C VAL A 183 -9.62 17.20 -6.81
N ARG A 184 -9.53 16.68 -8.04
CA ARG A 184 -8.36 15.92 -8.50
C ARG A 184 -7.20 16.87 -8.79
N TYR A 185 -6.07 16.71 -8.11
CA TYR A 185 -4.86 17.49 -8.31
C TYR A 185 -3.77 16.73 -9.09
N ALA A 186 -3.85 15.39 -9.14
CA ALA A 186 -2.89 14.58 -9.87
C ALA A 186 -3.56 13.43 -10.63
N ASP A 187 -3.04 13.16 -11.83
CA ASP A 187 -3.38 12.01 -12.67
C ASP A 187 -2.08 11.39 -13.19
N LEU A 188 -1.74 10.19 -12.72
CA LEU A 188 -0.52 9.48 -13.12
C LEU A 188 -0.76 8.47 -14.24
N THR A 189 -2.01 8.11 -14.51
CA THR A 189 -2.38 6.94 -15.29
C THR A 189 -2.99 7.25 -16.65
N THR A 190 -3.51 8.46 -16.83
CA THR A 190 -4.05 8.90 -18.13
C THR A 190 -2.91 9.41 -19.02
N VAL A 191 -2.52 8.57 -19.98
CA VAL A 191 -1.46 8.89 -20.95
C VAL A 191 -2.07 9.24 -22.28
N LYS A 192 -1.81 10.46 -22.78
CA LYS A 192 -2.25 10.90 -24.11
C LYS A 192 -1.23 10.53 -25.18
N ASP A 193 0.05 10.77 -24.89
CA ASP A 193 1.15 10.57 -25.83
C ASP A 193 2.22 9.69 -25.19
N PRO A 194 2.38 8.43 -25.64
CA PRO A 194 3.50 7.58 -25.24
C PRO A 194 4.85 8.20 -25.61
N LEU A 195 5.88 7.88 -24.83
CA LEU A 195 7.24 8.31 -25.11
C LEU A 195 7.77 7.63 -26.38
N PRO A 196 8.50 8.36 -27.24
CA PRO A 196 9.12 7.80 -28.44
C PRO A 196 10.45 7.08 -28.16
N ASP A 197 10.74 6.75 -26.89
CA ASP A 197 12.00 6.17 -26.46
C ASP A 197 12.21 4.78 -27.07
N ASP A 198 13.44 4.49 -27.51
CA ASP A 198 13.86 3.15 -27.89
C ASP A 198 14.06 2.24 -26.67
N LEU A 199 14.21 0.94 -26.88
CA LEU A 199 14.35 -0.05 -25.83
C LEU A 199 15.51 0.24 -24.87
N GLU A 200 16.66 0.68 -25.40
CA GLU A 200 17.86 0.94 -24.60
C GLU A 200 17.67 2.17 -23.70
N THR A 201 17.08 3.22 -24.24
CA THR A 201 16.70 4.43 -23.48
C THR A 201 15.66 4.12 -22.43
N VAL A 202 14.63 3.32 -22.76
CA VAL A 202 13.61 2.87 -21.81
C VAL A 202 14.25 2.11 -20.64
N CYS A 203 15.09 1.14 -20.90
CA CYS A 203 15.74 0.34 -19.87
C CYS A 203 16.68 1.17 -18.98
N ARG A 204 17.44 2.08 -19.58
CA ARG A 204 18.28 3.02 -18.82
C ARG A 204 17.44 3.89 -17.87
N ASN A 205 16.36 4.48 -18.36
CA ASN A 205 15.49 5.34 -17.57
C ASN A 205 14.75 4.56 -16.46
N ILE A 206 14.28 3.33 -16.74
CA ILE A 206 13.71 2.43 -15.72
C ILE A 206 14.72 2.23 -14.60
N ARG A 207 15.95 1.88 -14.93
CA ARG A 207 17.02 1.64 -13.97
C ARG A 207 17.31 2.87 -13.12
N GLU A 208 17.60 4.01 -13.76
CA GLU A 208 17.97 5.24 -13.08
C GLU A 208 16.85 5.73 -12.14
N LYS A 209 15.59 5.70 -12.62
CA LYS A 209 14.45 6.16 -11.84
C LYS A 209 14.10 5.21 -10.69
N LEU A 210 14.24 3.89 -10.87
CA LEU A 210 14.03 2.95 -9.77
C LEU A 210 15.12 3.11 -8.70
N ILE A 211 16.38 3.27 -9.10
CA ILE A 211 17.48 3.56 -8.16
C ILE A 211 17.18 4.84 -7.36
N ALA A 212 16.79 5.92 -8.04
CA ALA A 212 16.41 7.18 -7.37
C ALA A 212 15.19 7.01 -6.44
N GLY A 213 14.20 6.23 -6.84
CA GLY A 213 13.03 5.92 -6.02
C GLY A 213 13.37 5.13 -4.76
N VAL A 214 14.32 4.18 -4.85
CA VAL A 214 14.86 3.46 -3.69
C VAL A 214 15.65 4.42 -2.80
N GLU A 215 16.56 5.22 -3.36
CA GLU A 215 17.41 6.16 -2.62
C GLU A 215 16.59 7.11 -1.74
N LYS A 216 15.54 7.74 -2.30
CA LYS A 216 14.63 8.61 -1.56
C LYS A 216 14.04 7.92 -0.32
N ARG A 217 13.71 6.64 -0.43
CA ARG A 217 13.02 5.86 0.62
C ARG A 217 13.95 5.26 1.66
N LEU A 218 15.27 5.37 1.45
CA LEU A 218 16.27 5.00 2.46
C LEU A 218 16.48 6.08 3.53
N ASP A 219 15.94 7.30 3.33
CA ASP A 219 16.03 8.40 4.28
C ASP A 219 15.06 8.18 5.46
N ALA A 220 15.57 7.65 6.56
CA ALA A 220 14.84 7.43 7.81
C ALA A 220 15.78 7.53 9.00
N ASP A 221 15.31 8.17 10.09
CA ASP A 221 16.01 8.20 11.37
C ASP A 221 15.82 6.89 12.15
N ALA A 222 14.74 6.17 11.87
CA ALA A 222 14.39 4.88 12.48
C ALA A 222 15.03 3.69 11.73
N PRO A 223 15.23 2.52 12.40
CA PRO A 223 15.84 1.33 11.80
C PRO A 223 15.06 0.78 10.60
N LEU A 224 15.79 0.52 9.50
CA LEU A 224 15.29 -0.02 8.23
C LEU A 224 15.42 -1.54 8.16
N GLY A 225 14.40 -2.21 7.65
CA GLY A 225 14.36 -3.60 7.23
C GLY A 225 13.78 -3.76 5.82
N PHE A 226 13.90 -4.95 5.25
CA PHE A 226 13.54 -5.21 3.86
C PHE A 226 12.79 -6.53 3.74
N LEU A 227 11.62 -6.53 3.11
CA LEU A 227 10.93 -7.77 2.75
C LEU A 227 11.58 -8.37 1.51
N LEU A 228 11.99 -9.64 1.59
CA LEU A 228 12.70 -10.35 0.53
C LEU A 228 12.08 -11.72 0.28
N SER A 229 11.18 -11.81 -0.70
CA SER A 229 10.54 -13.06 -1.12
C SER A 229 11.36 -13.88 -2.12
N GLY A 230 12.51 -13.38 -2.58
CA GLY A 230 13.26 -13.99 -3.68
C GLY A 230 12.60 -13.84 -5.05
N GLY A 231 11.51 -13.08 -5.16
CA GLY A 231 10.96 -12.58 -6.41
C GLY A 231 11.77 -11.40 -6.96
N LEU A 232 11.63 -11.10 -8.26
CA LEU A 232 12.36 -10.03 -8.93
C LEU A 232 12.25 -8.69 -8.18
N ASP A 233 11.03 -8.29 -7.85
CA ASP A 233 10.71 -6.95 -7.38
C ASP A 233 11.36 -6.66 -6.01
N SER A 234 11.11 -7.52 -5.02
CA SER A 234 11.70 -7.42 -3.69
C SER A 234 13.22 -7.55 -3.73
N SER A 235 13.75 -8.45 -4.59
CA SER A 235 15.19 -8.65 -4.72
C SER A 235 15.90 -7.44 -5.34
N LEU A 236 15.29 -6.76 -6.33
CA LEU A 236 15.82 -5.52 -6.89
C LEU A 236 15.87 -4.40 -5.83
N VAL A 237 14.79 -4.21 -5.06
CA VAL A 237 14.76 -3.22 -3.97
C VAL A 237 15.88 -3.50 -2.97
N CYS A 238 16.04 -4.75 -2.52
CA CYS A 238 17.09 -5.14 -1.59
C CYS A 238 18.50 -4.93 -2.16
N ALA A 239 18.75 -5.35 -3.40
CA ALA A 239 20.06 -5.26 -4.05
C ALA A 239 20.48 -3.80 -4.27
N ILE A 240 19.57 -2.96 -4.77
CA ILE A 240 19.81 -1.52 -4.94
C ILE A 240 20.10 -0.87 -3.58
N SER A 241 19.29 -1.18 -2.56
CA SER A 241 19.46 -0.63 -1.22
C SER A 241 20.79 -1.00 -0.59
N ALA A 242 21.21 -2.29 -0.70
CA ALA A 242 22.50 -2.73 -0.20
C ALA A 242 23.67 -2.02 -0.87
N LYS A 243 23.59 -1.82 -2.19
CA LYS A 243 24.59 -1.10 -2.97
C LYS A 243 24.68 0.39 -2.59
N LEU A 244 23.54 1.06 -2.42
CA LEU A 244 23.47 2.48 -2.03
C LEU A 244 23.97 2.71 -0.60
N LEU A 245 23.58 1.84 0.34
CA LEU A 245 23.99 1.96 1.74
C LEU A 245 25.44 1.54 1.98
N GLY A 246 26.05 0.74 1.10
CA GLY A 246 27.43 0.24 1.23
C GLY A 246 27.63 -0.62 2.49
N ARG A 247 26.58 -1.21 3.05
CA ARG A 247 26.59 -2.04 4.26
C ARG A 247 25.60 -3.19 4.15
N LYS A 248 25.76 -4.19 5.00
CA LYS A 248 24.78 -5.28 5.12
C LYS A 248 23.40 -4.72 5.50
N ILE A 249 22.38 -5.17 4.80
CA ILE A 249 20.97 -4.87 5.10
C ILE A 249 20.31 -6.05 5.81
N ARG A 250 19.29 -5.79 6.60
CA ARG A 250 18.50 -6.81 7.31
C ARG A 250 17.26 -7.16 6.49
N THR A 251 17.19 -8.41 6.00
CA THR A 251 16.11 -8.87 5.13
C THR A 251 15.29 -9.96 5.81
N PHE A 252 13.98 -10.00 5.49
CA PHE A 252 13.01 -10.88 6.12
C PHE A 252 12.15 -11.56 5.07
N ALA A 253 11.85 -12.85 5.29
CA ALA A 253 10.91 -13.64 4.51
C ALA A 253 10.07 -14.53 5.44
N ILE A 254 8.93 -15.01 4.92
CA ILE A 254 8.10 -16.01 5.60
C ILE A 254 7.67 -17.06 4.59
N GLY A 255 7.49 -18.30 5.05
CA GLY A 255 6.96 -19.40 4.27
C GLY A 255 6.26 -20.43 5.14
N MET A 256 5.43 -21.27 4.51
CA MET A 256 4.83 -22.42 5.18
C MET A 256 5.93 -23.42 5.58
N ASP A 257 5.65 -24.26 6.58
CA ASP A 257 6.56 -25.33 7.00
C ASP A 257 6.79 -26.38 5.90
N LEU A 258 5.82 -26.53 4.99
CA LEU A 258 5.87 -27.46 3.86
C LEU A 258 6.09 -26.71 2.54
N ASP A 259 7.15 -27.06 1.81
CA ASP A 259 7.49 -26.57 0.46
C ASP A 259 7.49 -25.04 0.29
N PRO A 260 8.21 -24.28 1.14
CA PRO A 260 8.30 -22.83 1.03
C PRO A 260 9.25 -22.43 -0.10
N ILE A 261 8.76 -22.40 -1.34
CA ILE A 261 9.55 -22.10 -2.54
C ILE A 261 10.24 -20.73 -2.41
N ASP A 262 9.52 -19.74 -1.91
CA ASP A 262 10.04 -18.38 -1.77
C ASP A 262 11.21 -18.32 -0.77
N LEU A 263 11.22 -19.10 0.31
CA LEU A 263 12.34 -19.09 1.26
C LEU A 263 13.66 -19.57 0.63
N LYS A 264 13.59 -20.52 -0.30
CA LYS A 264 14.77 -20.97 -1.07
C LYS A 264 15.35 -19.82 -1.91
N TYR A 265 14.50 -19.16 -2.69
CA TYR A 265 14.95 -18.07 -3.56
C TYR A 265 15.31 -16.79 -2.78
N ALA A 266 14.62 -16.53 -1.66
CA ALA A 266 15.00 -15.46 -0.75
C ALA A 266 16.41 -15.68 -0.18
N ARG A 267 16.77 -16.90 0.20
CA ARG A 267 18.12 -17.25 0.66
C ARG A 267 19.16 -17.01 -0.44
N ILE A 268 18.91 -17.50 -1.67
CA ILE A 268 19.82 -17.28 -2.81
C ILE A 268 20.04 -15.78 -3.05
N ALA A 269 18.98 -14.99 -3.08
CA ALA A 269 19.10 -13.55 -3.25
C ALA A 269 19.85 -12.89 -2.08
N ALA A 270 19.55 -13.25 -0.85
CA ALA A 270 20.19 -12.71 0.34
C ALA A 270 21.68 -13.01 0.39
N ASP A 271 22.08 -14.23 0.08
CA ASP A 271 23.48 -14.66 0.06
C ASP A 271 24.26 -13.91 -1.02
N TYR A 272 23.68 -13.73 -2.22
CA TYR A 272 24.29 -12.95 -3.30
C TYR A 272 24.48 -11.48 -2.94
N ILE A 273 23.46 -10.85 -2.35
CA ILE A 273 23.50 -9.44 -1.90
C ILE A 273 24.43 -9.26 -0.69
N GLY A 274 24.73 -10.35 0.05
CA GLY A 274 25.45 -10.31 1.31
C GLY A 274 24.63 -9.77 2.47
N ALA A 275 23.30 -9.98 2.45
CA ALA A 275 22.36 -9.49 3.45
C ALA A 275 22.37 -10.37 4.72
N GLU A 276 21.99 -9.76 5.86
CA GLU A 276 21.60 -10.48 7.07
C GLU A 276 20.14 -10.91 6.94
N HIS A 277 19.92 -12.18 6.63
CA HIS A 277 18.61 -12.72 6.28
C HIS A 277 17.99 -13.57 7.37
N THR A 278 16.76 -13.22 7.77
CA THR A 278 15.92 -13.99 8.69
C THR A 278 14.72 -14.56 7.95
N ALA A 279 14.57 -15.88 7.99
CA ALA A 279 13.41 -16.59 7.48
C ALA A 279 12.51 -17.01 8.65
N PHE A 280 11.23 -16.64 8.56
CA PHE A 280 10.19 -17.11 9.49
C PHE A 280 9.41 -18.25 8.86
N HIS A 281 8.80 -19.08 9.70
CA HIS A 281 7.93 -20.17 9.29
C HIS A 281 6.55 -19.96 9.88
N MET A 282 5.51 -20.40 9.17
CA MET A 282 4.14 -20.38 9.63
C MET A 282 3.47 -21.74 9.38
N THR A 283 2.63 -22.12 10.33
CA THR A 283 1.84 -23.35 10.26
C THR A 283 0.44 -23.08 9.70
N ARG A 284 -0.24 -24.17 9.27
CA ARG A 284 -1.65 -24.11 8.86
C ARG A 284 -2.54 -23.54 9.97
N GLU A 285 -2.32 -23.97 11.19
CA GLU A 285 -3.08 -23.56 12.36
C GLU A 285 -2.94 -22.05 12.62
N GLU A 286 -1.73 -21.50 12.52
CA GLU A 286 -1.48 -20.06 12.66
C GLU A 286 -2.17 -19.25 11.56
N VAL A 287 -2.14 -19.73 10.31
CA VAL A 287 -2.83 -19.09 9.18
C VAL A 287 -4.34 -19.04 9.41
N LEU A 288 -4.96 -20.17 9.78
CA LEU A 288 -6.40 -20.24 10.04
C LEU A 288 -6.80 -19.43 11.28
N PHE A 289 -5.96 -19.40 12.31
CA PHE A 289 -6.19 -18.59 13.49
C PHE A 289 -6.14 -17.08 13.19
N ALA A 290 -5.21 -16.66 12.31
CA ALA A 290 -5.07 -15.27 11.92
C ALA A 290 -6.16 -14.77 10.96
N LEU A 291 -6.91 -15.66 10.28
CA LEU A 291 -7.82 -15.31 9.19
C LEU A 291 -8.86 -14.25 9.58
N GLU A 292 -9.58 -14.46 10.68
CA GLU A 292 -10.62 -13.53 11.11
C GLU A 292 -10.05 -12.16 11.46
N GLU A 293 -8.91 -12.13 12.16
CA GLU A 293 -8.23 -10.90 12.53
C GLU A 293 -7.70 -10.16 11.28
N VAL A 294 -7.15 -10.87 10.30
CA VAL A 294 -6.64 -10.28 9.06
C VAL A 294 -7.78 -9.65 8.26
N VAL A 295 -8.93 -10.31 8.08
CA VAL A 295 -10.09 -9.72 7.41
C VAL A 295 -10.58 -8.47 8.14
N ARG A 296 -10.63 -8.52 9.49
CA ARG A 296 -11.00 -7.37 10.33
C ARG A 296 -10.03 -6.19 10.13
N LEU A 297 -8.73 -6.43 10.13
CA LEU A 297 -7.70 -5.39 9.97
C LEU A 297 -7.70 -4.77 8.58
N LEU A 298 -7.86 -5.60 7.56
CA LEU A 298 -7.89 -5.15 6.17
C LEU A 298 -9.11 -4.28 5.87
N GLY A 299 -10.28 -4.61 6.46
CA GLY A 299 -11.54 -3.99 6.06
C GLY A 299 -11.89 -4.29 4.59
N THR A 300 -11.57 -5.50 4.12
CA THR A 300 -11.91 -6.00 2.79
C THR A 300 -12.40 -7.45 2.84
N TRP A 301 -13.16 -7.81 1.83
CA TRP A 301 -13.66 -9.16 1.57
C TRP A 301 -13.06 -9.78 0.29
N ASP A 302 -12.10 -9.10 -0.34
CA ASP A 302 -11.45 -9.56 -1.56
C ASP A 302 -10.56 -10.79 -1.31
N ILE A 303 -10.76 -11.84 -2.14
CA ILE A 303 -10.08 -13.13 -1.97
C ILE A 303 -8.56 -12.98 -2.07
N THR A 304 -8.10 -12.29 -3.11
CA THR A 304 -6.66 -12.16 -3.40
C THR A 304 -5.95 -11.39 -2.30
N THR A 305 -6.55 -10.28 -1.87
CA THR A 305 -6.00 -9.42 -0.82
C THR A 305 -5.94 -10.17 0.51
N VAL A 306 -6.98 -10.90 0.90
CA VAL A 306 -7.00 -11.70 2.15
C VAL A 306 -5.92 -12.79 2.12
N ARG A 307 -5.88 -13.61 1.05
CA ARG A 307 -4.87 -14.69 0.92
C ARG A 307 -3.44 -14.16 1.05
N ALA A 308 -3.11 -13.11 0.30
CA ALA A 308 -1.76 -12.54 0.33
C ALA A 308 -1.43 -11.83 1.66
N SER A 309 -2.44 -11.37 2.39
CA SER A 309 -2.25 -10.68 3.66
C SER A 309 -1.86 -11.60 4.81
N LEU A 310 -2.29 -12.85 4.80
CA LEU A 310 -2.02 -13.79 5.91
C LEU A 310 -0.51 -13.95 6.14
N GLY A 311 0.24 -14.30 5.10
CA GLY A 311 1.70 -14.41 5.19
C GLY A 311 2.38 -13.08 5.52
N MET A 312 1.94 -11.97 4.90
CA MET A 312 2.51 -10.65 5.18
C MET A 312 2.27 -10.20 6.63
N TYR A 313 1.06 -10.39 7.15
CA TYR A 313 0.71 -10.07 8.53
C TYR A 313 1.57 -10.86 9.53
N LEU A 314 1.67 -12.18 9.36
CA LEU A 314 2.47 -13.04 10.23
C LEU A 314 3.97 -12.71 10.16
N CYS A 315 4.49 -12.39 8.96
CA CYS A 315 5.87 -11.93 8.79
C CYS A 315 6.12 -10.62 9.54
N CYS A 316 5.27 -9.63 9.36
CA CYS A 316 5.41 -8.32 10.01
C CYS A 316 5.26 -8.42 11.53
N LYS A 317 4.36 -9.28 12.02
CA LYS A 317 4.22 -9.59 13.44
C LYS A 317 5.53 -10.17 14.01
N ALA A 318 6.10 -11.17 13.34
CA ALA A 318 7.37 -11.77 13.76
C ALA A 318 8.53 -10.76 13.73
N ILE A 319 8.60 -9.87 12.74
CA ILE A 319 9.60 -8.79 12.68
C ILE A 319 9.43 -7.85 13.88
N HIS A 320 8.22 -7.40 14.18
CA HIS A 320 7.95 -6.49 15.29
C HIS A 320 8.32 -7.11 16.64
N GLU A 321 7.99 -8.38 16.86
CA GLU A 321 8.22 -9.08 18.12
C GLU A 321 9.70 -9.42 18.37
N ASN A 322 10.51 -9.57 17.30
CA ASN A 322 11.88 -10.07 17.40
C ASN A 322 12.96 -9.06 17.00
N THR A 323 12.60 -7.83 16.60
CA THR A 323 13.56 -6.85 16.11
C THR A 323 13.21 -5.43 16.55
N ASP A 324 14.15 -4.50 16.33
CA ASP A 324 13.99 -3.06 16.51
C ASP A 324 13.58 -2.33 15.21
N ILE A 325 13.30 -3.05 14.14
CA ILE A 325 12.89 -2.48 12.85
C ILE A 325 11.60 -1.65 13.03
N ARG A 326 11.57 -0.51 12.35
CA ARG A 326 10.40 0.38 12.30
C ARG A 326 9.93 0.68 10.88
N VAL A 327 10.82 0.57 9.89
CA VAL A 327 10.52 0.82 8.48
C VAL A 327 10.80 -0.44 7.67
N LEU A 328 9.88 -0.80 6.77
CA LEU A 328 10.01 -1.93 5.85
C LEU A 328 9.92 -1.47 4.40
N MET A 329 10.97 -1.74 3.64
CA MET A 329 11.00 -1.57 2.19
C MET A 329 10.33 -2.77 1.51
N THR A 330 9.44 -2.52 0.55
CA THR A 330 8.64 -3.54 -0.15
C THR A 330 8.78 -3.45 -1.66
N GLY A 331 8.40 -4.51 -2.38
CA GLY A 331 8.39 -4.57 -3.85
C GLY A 331 7.02 -4.37 -4.50
N GLU A 332 6.04 -3.80 -3.78
CA GLU A 332 4.67 -3.60 -4.28
C GLU A 332 4.62 -2.63 -5.47
N ILE A 333 3.52 -2.66 -6.25
CA ILE A 333 3.22 -1.80 -7.42
C ILE A 333 3.90 -2.26 -8.72
N SER A 334 4.95 -3.06 -8.66
CA SER A 334 5.68 -3.49 -9.85
C SER A 334 4.82 -4.32 -10.82
N ASP A 335 3.89 -5.13 -10.29
CA ASP A 335 3.01 -5.99 -11.10
C ASP A 335 2.02 -5.17 -11.94
N GLU A 336 1.50 -4.08 -11.40
CA GLU A 336 0.54 -3.19 -12.06
C GLU A 336 1.20 -2.36 -13.15
N LEU A 337 2.47 -2.02 -12.97
CA LEU A 337 3.25 -1.23 -13.92
C LEU A 337 3.77 -2.04 -15.11
N PHE A 338 4.28 -3.25 -14.85
CA PHE A 338 4.98 -4.07 -15.85
C PHE A 338 4.23 -5.33 -16.27
N GLY A 339 3.08 -5.59 -15.67
CA GLY A 339 2.26 -6.75 -15.94
C GLY A 339 2.46 -7.90 -14.96
N TYR A 340 1.42 -8.71 -14.87
CA TYR A 340 1.32 -9.92 -14.08
C TYR A 340 0.98 -11.11 -14.99
N LYS A 341 0.88 -12.33 -14.47
CA LYS A 341 0.63 -13.54 -15.29
C LYS A 341 -0.55 -13.43 -16.27
N TYR A 342 -1.69 -12.89 -15.83
CA TYR A 342 -2.86 -12.76 -16.68
C TYR A 342 -2.70 -11.67 -17.77
N THR A 343 -1.83 -10.69 -17.59
CA THR A 343 -1.62 -9.65 -18.60
C THR A 343 -0.90 -10.15 -19.84
N ASP A 344 -0.32 -11.37 -19.80
CA ASP A 344 0.20 -12.05 -20.98
C ASP A 344 -0.90 -12.38 -22.01
N PHE A 345 -2.17 -12.40 -21.58
CA PHE A 345 -3.33 -12.61 -22.43
C PHE A 345 -3.92 -11.32 -23.01
N ALA A 346 -3.29 -10.18 -22.80
CA ALA A 346 -3.76 -8.90 -23.34
C ALA A 346 -3.86 -8.97 -24.87
N PRO A 347 -5.03 -8.67 -25.46
CA PRO A 347 -5.23 -8.81 -26.90
C PRO A 347 -4.50 -7.73 -27.72
N SER A 348 -4.13 -6.64 -27.10
CA SER A 348 -3.36 -5.56 -27.73
C SER A 348 -2.59 -4.73 -26.69
N ALA A 349 -1.69 -3.89 -27.17
CA ALA A 349 -0.92 -2.95 -26.33
C ALA A 349 -1.82 -1.92 -25.64
N GLU A 350 -2.88 -1.47 -26.31
CA GLU A 350 -3.87 -0.56 -25.76
C GLU A 350 -4.67 -1.23 -24.65
N ALA A 351 -5.07 -2.49 -24.84
CA ALA A 351 -5.77 -3.26 -23.81
C ALA A 351 -4.90 -3.46 -22.57
N PHE A 352 -3.61 -3.76 -22.75
CA PHE A 352 -2.62 -3.82 -21.66
C PHE A 352 -2.54 -2.49 -20.93
N GLN A 353 -2.43 -1.37 -21.65
CA GLN A 353 -2.31 -0.03 -21.05
C GLN A 353 -3.56 0.35 -20.25
N LEU A 354 -4.75 0.04 -20.76
CA LEU A 354 -6.02 0.28 -20.06
C LEU A 354 -6.12 -0.57 -18.77
N GLU A 355 -5.66 -1.81 -18.83
CA GLU A 355 -5.62 -2.67 -17.64
C GLU A 355 -4.62 -2.15 -16.60
N SER A 356 -3.41 -1.77 -17.00
CA SER A 356 -2.43 -1.15 -16.10
C SER A 356 -2.99 0.12 -15.45
N LYS A 357 -3.67 0.97 -16.23
CA LYS A 357 -4.37 2.14 -15.68
C LYS A 357 -5.38 1.75 -14.62
N LYS A 358 -6.27 0.80 -14.93
CA LYS A 358 -7.29 0.31 -14.00
C LYS A 358 -6.65 -0.18 -12.70
N ARG A 359 -5.61 -1.01 -12.80
CA ARG A 359 -4.94 -1.61 -11.63
C ARG A 359 -4.25 -0.57 -10.75
N ILE A 360 -3.62 0.43 -11.32
CA ILE A 360 -3.02 1.53 -10.54
C ILE A 360 -4.12 2.41 -9.89
N ASP A 361 -5.19 2.72 -10.60
CA ASP A 361 -6.30 3.53 -10.07
C ASP A 361 -7.02 2.82 -8.88
N GLU A 362 -7.11 1.48 -8.92
CA GLU A 362 -7.77 0.64 -7.91
C GLU A 362 -6.80 0.12 -6.82
N LEU A 363 -5.50 0.34 -6.96
CA LEU A 363 -4.45 -0.25 -6.14
C LEU A 363 -4.64 -0.02 -4.63
N HIS A 364 -5.20 1.12 -4.27
CA HIS A 364 -5.51 1.52 -2.90
C HIS A 364 -6.60 0.66 -2.21
N MET A 365 -7.27 -0.21 -2.95
CA MET A 365 -8.27 -1.18 -2.44
C MET A 365 -7.70 -2.61 -2.33
N TYR A 366 -6.50 -2.87 -2.89
CA TYR A 366 -5.90 -4.21 -3.02
C TYR A 366 -4.48 -4.25 -2.46
N ASP A 367 -3.44 -4.19 -3.29
CA ASP A 367 -2.07 -4.48 -2.86
C ASP A 367 -1.45 -3.44 -1.91
N VAL A 368 -1.66 -2.15 -2.14
CA VAL A 368 -1.16 -1.15 -1.17
C VAL A 368 -2.02 -1.08 0.09
N LEU A 369 -3.33 -1.43 0.02
CA LEU A 369 -4.15 -1.64 1.21
C LEU A 369 -3.55 -2.76 2.06
N ARG A 370 -3.25 -3.91 1.44
CA ARG A 370 -2.62 -5.05 2.09
C ARG A 370 -1.32 -4.66 2.77
N ALA A 371 -0.41 -4.05 2.00
CA ALA A 371 0.90 -3.64 2.52
C ALA A 371 0.74 -2.67 3.70
N ASP A 372 -0.11 -1.63 3.56
CA ASP A 372 -0.37 -0.69 4.65
C ASP A 372 -0.89 -1.40 5.92
N ARG A 373 -1.96 -2.19 5.80
CA ARG A 373 -2.63 -2.77 6.95
C ARG A 373 -1.76 -3.80 7.67
N CYS A 374 -1.16 -4.74 6.93
CA CYS A 374 -0.36 -5.81 7.51
C CYS A 374 0.90 -5.28 8.22
N ILE A 375 1.48 -4.22 7.69
CA ILE A 375 2.70 -3.61 8.22
C ILE A 375 2.37 -2.68 9.39
N SER A 376 1.39 -1.79 9.22
CA SER A 376 1.10 -0.74 10.20
C SER A 376 0.49 -1.24 11.50
N VAL A 377 -0.34 -2.29 11.46
CA VAL A 377 -0.91 -2.88 12.68
C VAL A 377 0.16 -3.44 13.62
N ASN A 378 1.32 -3.78 13.06
CA ASN A 378 2.50 -4.25 13.78
C ASN A 378 3.48 -3.10 14.12
N SER A 379 3.01 -1.85 14.16
CA SER A 379 3.83 -0.67 14.50
C SER A 379 5.07 -0.52 13.60
N LEU A 380 4.89 -0.79 12.31
CA LEU A 380 5.89 -0.67 11.26
C LEU A 380 5.41 0.30 10.17
N GLU A 381 6.34 0.82 9.37
CA GLU A 381 6.05 1.66 8.22
C GLU A 381 6.42 0.97 6.91
N ALA A 382 5.47 0.88 5.97
CA ALA A 382 5.75 0.44 4.60
C ALA A 382 6.32 1.58 3.77
N ARG A 383 7.37 1.32 2.98
CA ARG A 383 7.87 2.19 1.91
C ARG A 383 7.91 1.44 0.60
N VAL A 384 7.43 2.07 -0.47
CA VAL A 384 7.10 1.42 -1.75
C VAL A 384 7.90 2.08 -2.90
N PRO A 385 9.15 1.68 -3.16
CA PRO A 385 10.01 2.32 -4.17
C PRO A 385 9.43 2.35 -5.58
N PHE A 386 8.71 1.30 -6.00
CA PHE A 386 8.03 1.27 -7.30
C PHE A 386 6.87 2.27 -7.39
N GLY A 387 6.40 2.80 -6.26
CA GLY A 387 5.42 3.89 -6.17
C GLY A 387 6.03 5.29 -6.25
N ASP A 388 7.33 5.44 -6.54
CA ASP A 388 7.92 6.74 -6.78
C ASP A 388 7.20 7.47 -7.92
N LEU A 389 6.76 8.71 -7.68
CA LEU A 389 5.90 9.43 -8.61
C LEU A 389 6.56 9.67 -9.97
N ASP A 390 7.87 9.93 -9.99
CA ASP A 390 8.61 10.12 -11.24
C ASP A 390 8.80 8.79 -11.98
N PHE A 391 9.03 7.70 -11.25
CA PHE A 391 9.10 6.36 -11.80
C PHE A 391 7.75 5.94 -12.41
N VAL A 392 6.65 6.07 -11.68
CA VAL A 392 5.30 5.70 -12.15
C VAL A 392 4.91 6.52 -13.38
N ARG A 393 5.11 7.85 -13.35
CA ARG A 393 4.84 8.72 -14.52
C ARG A 393 5.61 8.28 -15.75
N TYR A 394 6.88 7.92 -15.59
CA TYR A 394 7.71 7.46 -16.70
C TYR A 394 7.22 6.12 -17.23
N VAL A 395 7.05 5.11 -16.37
CA VAL A 395 6.65 3.75 -16.77
C VAL A 395 5.27 3.73 -17.44
N MET A 396 4.32 4.51 -16.93
CA MET A 396 3.01 4.64 -17.55
C MET A 396 3.05 5.25 -18.96
N ARG A 397 4.04 6.10 -19.25
CA ARG A 397 4.24 6.73 -20.56
C ARG A 397 5.09 5.92 -21.54
N ILE A 398 5.71 4.82 -21.12
CA ILE A 398 6.40 3.91 -22.04
C ILE A 398 5.41 3.41 -23.09
N ASN A 399 5.85 3.35 -24.37
CA ASN A 399 5.04 2.76 -25.43
C ASN A 399 4.59 1.35 -25.00
N PRO A 400 3.27 1.10 -24.85
CA PRO A 400 2.76 -0.17 -24.32
C PRO A 400 3.15 -1.38 -25.17
N GLU A 401 3.48 -1.20 -26.45
CA GLU A 401 4.05 -2.25 -27.31
C GLU A 401 5.33 -2.86 -26.73
N LEU A 402 6.13 -2.08 -26.01
CA LEU A 402 7.36 -2.56 -25.36
C LEU A 402 7.07 -3.31 -24.06
N LYS A 403 5.91 -3.11 -23.46
CA LYS A 403 5.49 -3.78 -22.20
C LYS A 403 4.84 -5.15 -22.43
N LEU A 404 4.34 -5.41 -23.64
CA LEU A 404 3.77 -6.72 -23.99
C LEU A 404 4.81 -7.83 -23.84
N ASN A 405 4.35 -8.99 -23.33
CA ASN A 405 5.20 -10.18 -23.15
C ASN A 405 5.56 -10.85 -24.50
N ARG A 406 6.40 -10.20 -25.29
CA ARG A 406 6.90 -10.72 -26.59
C ARG A 406 8.06 -11.71 -26.42
N TYR A 407 8.72 -11.70 -25.27
CA TYR A 407 9.92 -12.49 -25.00
C TYR A 407 9.64 -13.76 -24.19
N ARG A 408 8.37 -14.11 -23.98
CA ARG A 408 7.93 -15.22 -23.12
C ARG A 408 8.47 -15.12 -21.68
N MET A 409 8.74 -13.89 -21.25
CA MET A 409 9.27 -13.58 -19.93
C MET A 409 8.53 -12.34 -19.39
N GLY A 410 7.73 -12.52 -18.35
CA GLY A 410 7.03 -11.40 -17.70
C GLY A 410 8.01 -10.36 -17.16
N LYS A 411 7.62 -9.09 -17.21
CA LYS A 411 8.43 -7.93 -16.77
C LYS A 411 9.79 -7.82 -17.49
N TYR A 412 9.85 -8.17 -18.77
CA TYR A 412 11.10 -8.19 -19.54
C TYR A 412 11.86 -6.87 -19.44
N LEU A 413 11.20 -5.72 -19.59
CA LEU A 413 11.85 -4.40 -19.51
C LEU A 413 12.57 -4.18 -18.18
N LEU A 414 11.92 -4.55 -17.07
CA LEU A 414 12.51 -4.40 -15.74
C LEU A 414 13.74 -5.32 -15.57
N ARG A 415 13.66 -6.56 -16.04
CA ARG A 415 14.79 -7.51 -16.00
C ARG A 415 15.95 -7.04 -16.85
N HIS A 416 15.67 -6.67 -18.11
CA HIS A 416 16.67 -6.22 -19.07
C HIS A 416 17.35 -4.91 -18.63
N ALA A 417 16.61 -4.02 -17.93
CA ALA A 417 17.17 -2.80 -17.37
C ALA A 417 18.32 -3.03 -16.38
N PHE A 418 18.33 -4.18 -15.70
CA PHE A 418 19.35 -4.53 -14.69
C PHE A 418 20.26 -5.70 -15.09
N GLU A 419 20.12 -6.24 -16.30
CA GLU A 419 20.88 -7.42 -16.75
C GLU A 419 22.39 -7.21 -16.73
N LYS A 420 22.85 -5.99 -17.03
CA LYS A 420 24.27 -5.65 -17.12
C LYS A 420 24.91 -5.19 -15.79
N ASP A 421 24.11 -5.00 -14.76
CA ASP A 421 24.56 -4.36 -13.51
C ASP A 421 25.10 -5.35 -12.48
N ASP A 422 24.95 -6.65 -12.71
CA ASP A 422 25.40 -7.74 -11.82
C ASP A 422 24.99 -7.57 -10.35
N ILE A 423 23.75 -7.08 -10.15
CA ILE A 423 23.21 -6.83 -8.79
C ILE A 423 22.36 -7.98 -8.27
N LEU A 424 21.94 -8.89 -9.16
CA LEU A 424 21.19 -10.11 -8.83
C LEU A 424 21.75 -11.29 -9.65
N PRO A 425 21.76 -12.51 -9.07
CA PRO A 425 22.15 -13.70 -9.84
C PRO A 425 21.13 -13.99 -10.93
N PRO A 426 21.54 -14.59 -12.08
CA PRO A 426 20.66 -14.88 -13.21
C PRO A 426 19.40 -15.68 -12.80
N GLU A 427 19.52 -16.59 -11.85
CA GLU A 427 18.40 -17.41 -11.36
C GLU A 427 17.32 -16.61 -10.61
N ILE A 428 17.65 -15.43 -10.07
CA ILE A 428 16.70 -14.48 -9.49
C ILE A 428 16.22 -13.49 -10.55
N LEU A 429 17.15 -12.89 -11.29
CA LEU A 429 16.83 -11.88 -12.31
C LEU A 429 15.89 -12.43 -13.39
N TRP A 430 16.03 -13.71 -13.76
CA TRP A 430 15.23 -14.38 -14.79
C TRP A 430 14.25 -15.42 -14.22
N ARG A 431 14.04 -15.45 -12.90
CA ARG A 431 13.04 -16.31 -12.26
C ARG A 431 11.65 -16.03 -12.81
N GLN A 432 10.89 -17.06 -13.17
CA GLN A 432 9.49 -16.92 -13.52
C GLN A 432 8.66 -16.37 -12.35
N LYS A 433 7.71 -15.49 -12.65
CA LYS A 433 6.84 -14.89 -11.61
C LYS A 433 5.95 -15.95 -10.98
N ALA A 434 5.97 -16.02 -9.66
CA ALA A 434 4.98 -16.71 -8.83
C ALA A 434 4.25 -15.67 -7.97
N ALA A 435 2.95 -15.90 -7.70
CA ALA A 435 2.22 -15.06 -6.77
C ALA A 435 2.71 -15.30 -5.34
N PHE A 436 2.74 -14.28 -4.51
CA PHE A 436 3.16 -14.42 -3.12
C PHE A 436 2.30 -15.46 -2.38
N SER A 437 0.96 -15.39 -2.52
CA SER A 437 0.04 -16.36 -1.92
C SER A 437 0.28 -17.82 -2.36
N ASP A 438 0.83 -18.03 -3.56
CA ASP A 438 1.16 -19.37 -4.07
C ASP A 438 2.57 -19.81 -3.66
N ALA A 439 3.51 -18.89 -3.57
CA ALA A 439 4.93 -19.19 -3.40
C ALA A 439 5.37 -19.27 -1.91
N VAL A 440 4.61 -18.68 -0.98
CA VAL A 440 4.81 -18.90 0.47
C VAL A 440 4.51 -20.35 0.88
N GLY A 441 3.79 -21.10 0.04
CA GLY A 441 3.44 -22.50 0.16
C GLY A 441 2.09 -22.77 -0.54
N HIS A 442 2.08 -23.64 -1.55
CA HIS A 442 0.86 -24.01 -2.27
C HIS A 442 -0.25 -24.50 -1.35
N SER A 443 0.13 -25.13 -0.22
CA SER A 443 -0.80 -25.64 0.80
C SER A 443 -1.67 -24.55 1.40
N MET A 444 -1.18 -23.31 1.58
CA MET A 444 -1.93 -22.26 2.25
C MET A 444 -3.27 -21.95 1.57
N VAL A 445 -3.26 -21.76 0.24
CA VAL A 445 -4.50 -21.48 -0.51
C VAL A 445 -5.44 -22.67 -0.50
N ASP A 446 -4.90 -23.90 -0.63
CA ASP A 446 -5.69 -25.13 -0.60
C ASP A 446 -6.29 -25.36 0.80
N ASP A 447 -5.56 -25.07 1.87
CA ASP A 447 -6.03 -25.12 3.25
C ASP A 447 -7.17 -24.13 3.53
N LEU A 448 -7.07 -22.89 3.03
CA LEU A 448 -8.13 -21.88 3.16
C LEU A 448 -9.41 -22.32 2.42
N LYS A 449 -9.28 -22.86 1.21
CA LYS A 449 -10.41 -23.41 0.45
C LYS A 449 -11.03 -24.59 1.18
N ALA A 450 -10.22 -25.55 1.62
CA ALA A 450 -10.69 -26.73 2.34
C ALA A 450 -11.39 -26.35 3.65
N TYR A 451 -10.88 -25.33 4.35
CA TYR A 451 -11.52 -24.80 5.55
C TYR A 451 -12.90 -24.22 5.23
N ALA A 452 -13.02 -23.38 4.20
CA ALA A 452 -14.31 -22.83 3.78
C ALA A 452 -15.30 -23.91 3.29
N GLU A 453 -14.82 -24.92 2.55
CA GLU A 453 -15.62 -26.07 2.12
C GLU A 453 -16.18 -26.85 3.32
N GLY A 454 -15.41 -26.98 4.39
CA GLY A 454 -15.84 -27.66 5.62
C GLY A 454 -16.87 -26.85 6.46
N LEU A 455 -16.94 -25.54 6.28
CA LEU A 455 -17.85 -24.67 7.03
C LEU A 455 -19.26 -24.58 6.42
N TYR A 456 -19.37 -24.66 5.10
CA TYR A 456 -20.65 -24.47 4.41
C TYR A 456 -21.06 -25.71 3.61
N SER A 457 -22.28 -26.25 3.86
CA SER A 457 -22.92 -27.10 2.88
C SER A 457 -23.30 -26.29 1.63
N ASP A 458 -23.57 -26.94 0.50
CA ASP A 458 -23.97 -26.25 -0.73
C ASP A 458 -25.25 -25.43 -0.54
N GLU A 459 -26.21 -25.95 0.22
CA GLU A 459 -27.44 -25.24 0.56
C GLU A 459 -27.17 -24.01 1.45
N ALA A 460 -26.26 -24.13 2.43
CA ALA A 460 -25.85 -23.01 3.29
C ALA A 460 -25.11 -21.94 2.49
N PHE A 461 -24.28 -22.35 1.54
CA PHE A 461 -23.58 -21.45 0.61
C PHE A 461 -24.59 -20.67 -0.25
N HIS A 462 -25.53 -21.34 -0.91
CA HIS A 462 -26.53 -20.66 -1.73
C HIS A 462 -27.36 -19.64 -0.93
N ARG A 463 -27.88 -20.05 0.24
CA ARG A 463 -28.61 -19.15 1.14
C ARG A 463 -27.72 -17.99 1.66
N GLY A 464 -26.45 -18.27 1.94
CA GLY A 464 -25.48 -17.25 2.38
C GLY A 464 -25.25 -16.19 1.32
N CYS A 465 -25.05 -16.59 0.07
CA CYS A 465 -24.86 -15.66 -1.05
C CYS A 465 -26.07 -14.74 -1.28
N GLU A 466 -27.29 -15.19 -1.01
CA GLU A 466 -28.52 -14.38 -1.17
C GLU A 466 -28.61 -13.22 -0.21
N LYS A 467 -27.87 -13.25 0.92
CA LYS A 467 -27.82 -12.15 1.88
C LYS A 467 -27.15 -10.89 1.30
N TYR A 468 -26.27 -11.06 0.30
CA TYR A 468 -25.38 -10.03 -0.20
C TYR A 468 -25.71 -9.61 -1.63
N ALA A 469 -26.41 -8.49 -1.79
CA ALA A 469 -26.77 -7.96 -3.10
C ALA A 469 -25.58 -7.31 -3.82
N TYR A 470 -24.71 -6.62 -3.06
CA TYR A 470 -23.53 -5.97 -3.61
C TYR A 470 -22.38 -6.97 -3.76
N ARG A 471 -21.87 -7.16 -4.99
CA ARG A 471 -20.76 -8.08 -5.31
C ARG A 471 -20.94 -9.44 -4.63
N ARG A 472 -21.91 -10.18 -5.14
CA ARG A 472 -22.34 -11.45 -4.57
C ARG A 472 -21.18 -12.44 -4.49
N PRO A 473 -20.94 -13.10 -3.35
CA PRO A 473 -19.96 -14.17 -3.23
C PRO A 473 -20.22 -15.28 -4.23
N PHE A 474 -19.16 -15.90 -4.77
CA PHE A 474 -19.25 -16.89 -5.85
C PHE A 474 -18.53 -18.21 -5.51
N THR A 475 -17.77 -18.26 -4.42
CA THR A 475 -17.18 -19.45 -3.81
C THR A 475 -17.48 -19.48 -2.32
N LYS A 476 -17.37 -20.66 -1.66
CA LYS A 476 -17.52 -20.76 -0.20
C LYS A 476 -16.48 -19.94 0.54
N GLU A 477 -15.28 -19.83 -0.01
CA GLU A 477 -14.22 -18.96 0.51
C GLU A 477 -14.60 -17.47 0.42
N SER A 478 -15.11 -17.00 -0.71
CA SER A 478 -15.58 -15.63 -0.85
C SER A 478 -16.76 -15.31 0.08
N LEU A 479 -17.62 -16.29 0.35
CA LEU A 479 -18.70 -16.18 1.33
C LEU A 479 -18.14 -16.08 2.75
N LEU A 480 -17.16 -16.89 3.12
CA LEU A 480 -16.50 -16.84 4.42
C LEU A 480 -15.90 -15.46 4.70
N TYR A 481 -15.14 -14.93 3.74
CA TYR A 481 -14.51 -13.62 3.90
C TYR A 481 -15.56 -12.50 3.97
N ARG A 482 -16.65 -12.64 3.21
CA ARG A 482 -17.76 -11.70 3.28
C ARG A 482 -18.52 -11.78 4.62
N ASP A 483 -18.80 -12.96 5.14
CA ASP A 483 -19.43 -13.12 6.45
C ASP A 483 -18.57 -12.55 7.57
N ILE A 484 -17.25 -12.75 7.54
CA ILE A 484 -16.31 -12.15 8.50
C ILE A 484 -16.29 -10.62 8.34
N PHE A 485 -16.20 -10.11 7.11
CA PHE A 485 -16.22 -8.67 6.87
C PHE A 485 -17.48 -8.01 7.43
N GLU A 486 -18.65 -8.54 7.13
CA GLU A 486 -19.93 -7.97 7.61
C GLU A 486 -20.09 -8.02 9.14
N LYS A 487 -19.40 -8.92 9.82
CA LYS A 487 -19.34 -8.96 11.29
C LYS A 487 -18.69 -7.70 11.87
N TYR A 488 -17.66 -7.17 11.18
CA TYR A 488 -16.86 -6.02 11.64
C TYR A 488 -17.22 -4.71 10.94
N TYR A 489 -17.69 -4.77 9.70
CA TYR A 489 -18.03 -3.63 8.84
C TYR A 489 -19.44 -3.75 8.27
N PRO A 490 -20.47 -3.87 9.12
CA PRO A 490 -21.83 -4.13 8.66
C PRO A 490 -22.31 -3.05 7.70
N GLY A 491 -22.76 -3.46 6.51
CA GLY A 491 -23.28 -2.57 5.48
C GLY A 491 -22.26 -1.69 4.76
N GLN A 492 -20.95 -1.93 4.95
CA GLN A 492 -19.89 -1.11 4.35
C GLN A 492 -19.19 -1.79 3.15
N ALA A 493 -19.82 -2.79 2.55
CA ALA A 493 -19.20 -3.58 1.49
C ALA A 493 -18.79 -2.78 0.25
N ASP A 494 -19.43 -1.65 -0.02
CA ASP A 494 -19.15 -0.76 -1.15
C ASP A 494 -17.89 0.11 -0.96
N MET A 495 -17.17 -0.05 0.16
CA MET A 495 -15.80 0.45 0.30
C MET A 495 -14.83 -0.21 -0.71
N ILE A 496 -15.15 -1.41 -1.19
CA ILE A 496 -14.36 -2.17 -2.16
C ILE A 496 -15.16 -2.26 -3.45
N ALA A 497 -14.55 -1.89 -4.58
CA ALA A 497 -15.24 -1.82 -5.85
C ALA A 497 -15.71 -3.19 -6.38
N ASP A 498 -14.86 -4.22 -6.29
CA ASP A 498 -15.14 -5.58 -6.76
C ASP A 498 -14.14 -6.59 -6.16
N PHE A 499 -14.35 -7.89 -6.45
CA PHE A 499 -13.29 -8.88 -6.32
C PHE A 499 -12.16 -8.59 -7.32
N TRP A 500 -10.92 -8.70 -6.85
CA TRP A 500 -9.79 -8.69 -7.77
C TRP A 500 -9.77 -10.00 -8.57
N MET A 501 -9.98 -9.88 -9.88
CA MET A 501 -9.97 -11.02 -10.81
C MET A 501 -9.16 -10.64 -12.05
N PRO A 502 -8.54 -11.60 -12.75
CA PRO A 502 -8.07 -11.41 -14.13
C PRO A 502 -9.17 -10.81 -15.00
N ASN A 503 -8.80 -10.04 -16.02
CA ASN A 503 -9.77 -9.38 -16.89
C ASN A 503 -10.63 -10.42 -17.64
N PRO A 504 -11.93 -10.56 -17.34
CA PRO A 504 -12.77 -11.64 -17.88
C PRO A 504 -13.08 -11.50 -19.38
N ASP A 505 -12.82 -10.31 -19.96
CA ASP A 505 -13.02 -10.06 -21.38
C ASP A 505 -11.88 -10.62 -22.24
N TRP A 506 -10.78 -11.02 -21.62
CA TRP A 506 -9.63 -11.58 -22.32
C TRP A 506 -9.73 -13.11 -22.42
N GLU A 507 -9.42 -13.63 -23.60
CA GLU A 507 -9.37 -15.08 -23.82
C GLU A 507 -8.33 -15.72 -22.88
N GLY A 508 -8.72 -16.77 -22.15
CA GLY A 508 -7.86 -17.44 -21.16
C GLY A 508 -7.92 -16.85 -19.74
N CYS A 509 -8.65 -15.73 -19.52
CA CYS A 509 -8.78 -15.08 -18.22
C CYS A 509 -10.15 -15.28 -17.55
N ARG A 510 -11.10 -16.01 -18.14
CA ARG A 510 -12.38 -16.37 -17.51
C ARG A 510 -12.18 -17.49 -16.52
N VAL A 511 -11.92 -17.14 -15.28
CA VAL A 511 -11.62 -18.07 -14.19
C VAL A 511 -12.48 -17.76 -12.97
N ASP A 512 -12.75 -18.79 -12.16
CA ASP A 512 -13.53 -18.68 -10.92
C ASP A 512 -12.63 -18.55 -9.68
N ASP A 513 -11.32 -18.52 -9.87
CA ASP A 513 -10.32 -18.34 -8.83
C ASP A 513 -9.31 -17.26 -9.26
N PRO A 514 -9.01 -16.25 -8.42
CA PRO A 514 -8.05 -15.21 -8.77
C PRO A 514 -6.59 -15.67 -8.79
N SER A 515 -6.30 -16.88 -8.31
CA SER A 515 -4.93 -17.41 -8.24
C SER A 515 -4.30 -17.52 -9.63
N ALA A 516 -3.06 -17.07 -9.77
CA ALA A 516 -2.34 -17.17 -11.05
C ALA A 516 -2.15 -18.62 -11.51
N ARG A 517 -2.14 -19.59 -10.61
CA ARG A 517 -1.93 -21.01 -10.91
C ARG A 517 -3.05 -21.66 -11.72
N VAL A 518 -4.25 -21.05 -11.79
CA VAL A 518 -5.34 -21.56 -12.64
C VAL A 518 -5.20 -21.14 -14.10
N LEU A 519 -4.30 -20.20 -14.40
CA LEU A 519 -4.04 -19.70 -15.74
C LEU A 519 -3.15 -20.68 -16.53
N SER A 520 -3.44 -20.87 -17.82
CA SER A 520 -2.72 -21.80 -18.68
C SER A 520 -1.24 -21.48 -18.87
N ASN A 521 -0.82 -20.22 -18.66
CA ASN A 521 0.56 -19.76 -18.74
C ASN A 521 1.34 -19.83 -17.43
N TYR A 522 0.76 -20.38 -16.35
CA TYR A 522 1.45 -20.46 -15.06
C TYR A 522 2.73 -21.33 -15.15
N GLY A 523 2.68 -22.45 -15.85
CA GLY A 523 3.83 -23.31 -16.17
C GLY A 523 4.59 -23.77 -14.92
N ALA A 524 5.92 -23.56 -14.94
CA ALA A 524 6.83 -23.88 -13.83
C ALA A 524 6.95 -22.77 -12.79
N SER A 525 6.13 -21.71 -12.88
CA SER A 525 6.11 -20.61 -11.90
C SER A 525 5.67 -21.16 -10.54
N GLY A 526 6.46 -21.14 -9.53
CA GLY A 526 6.12 -21.72 -8.24
C GLY A 526 6.62 -23.16 -8.03
N LYS A 527 7.56 -23.65 -8.88
CA LYS A 527 8.29 -24.89 -8.68
C LYS A 527 9.72 -24.65 -8.24
#